data_8cb725d7575e683a72a406d56461d4ec
#
_entry.id   8cb725d7575e683a72a406d56461d4ec
#
_cell.length_a   1.000
_cell.length_b   1.000
_cell.length_c   1.000
_cell.angle_alpha   90.00
_cell.angle_beta   90.00
_cell.angle_gamma   90.00
#
_symmetry.space_group_name_H-M   'P 1'
#
loop_
_entity.id
_entity.type
_entity.pdbx_description
1 polymer ?
#
loop_
_entity_poly.entity_id
_entity_poly.type
_entity_poly.pdbx_seq_one_letter_code
_entity_poly.pdbx_strand_id
1 'polypeptide(L)'
;MTTTPATLDPLTATRQWIERAVIGLNLCPFAKAVYVKEQVRLVLSDASTPEALLEQLAEELVLLRDTPAEQIDTTLIVHPDVLTDFLDYNDFLDNADAAVDALDLGGVLQVASFHPDYQFAGAAVDDVANFTNRSPYPTLHLLREDSVERAVAAFPDPDVIVERNIQTLERLGQDGWERLLSASQH
;
A
#
# COMPACT_ATOMS: atom_id res chain seq x y z
N MET A 1 -26.11 26.46 -5.20
CA MET A 1 -26.05 25.10 -4.58
C MET A 1 -24.72 24.48 -5.00
N THR A 2 -23.72 24.61 -4.16
CA THR A 2 -22.38 23.99 -4.40
C THR A 2 -22.50 22.52 -4.07
N THR A 3 -22.54 21.70 -5.10
CA THR A 3 -22.45 20.24 -4.95
C THR A 3 -21.02 19.92 -4.48
N THR A 4 -20.89 19.58 -3.20
CA THR A 4 -19.63 19.00 -2.70
C THR A 4 -19.36 17.74 -3.54
N PRO A 5 -18.19 17.57 -4.15
CA PRO A 5 -17.89 16.34 -4.87
C PRO A 5 -18.03 15.19 -3.88
N ALA A 6 -18.78 14.15 -4.26
CA ALA A 6 -18.94 12.96 -3.44
C ALA A 6 -17.54 12.37 -3.21
N THR A 7 -17.11 12.35 -1.96
CA THR A 7 -15.86 11.68 -1.58
C THR A 7 -16.03 10.19 -1.91
N LEU A 8 -15.14 9.64 -2.70
CA LEU A 8 -15.14 8.22 -3.01
C LEU A 8 -15.01 7.41 -1.71
N ASP A 9 -15.71 6.28 -1.63
CA ASP A 9 -15.49 5.37 -0.52
C ASP A 9 -14.02 4.88 -0.50
N PRO A 10 -13.47 4.54 0.66
CA PRO A 10 -12.05 4.25 0.80
C PRO A 10 -11.55 3.10 -0.07
N LEU A 11 -12.34 2.05 -0.27
CA LEU A 11 -11.93 0.92 -1.13
C LEU A 11 -11.92 1.31 -2.61
N THR A 12 -12.91 2.08 -3.06
CA THR A 12 -12.94 2.60 -4.43
C THR A 12 -11.76 3.53 -4.70
N ALA A 13 -11.45 4.43 -3.77
CA ALA A 13 -10.28 5.31 -3.88
C ALA A 13 -8.97 4.51 -3.94
N THR A 14 -8.85 3.47 -3.12
CA THR A 14 -7.67 2.60 -3.10
C THR A 14 -7.53 1.80 -4.40
N ARG A 15 -8.61 1.26 -4.95
CA ARG A 15 -8.60 0.60 -6.27
C ARG A 15 -8.14 1.54 -7.38
N GLN A 16 -8.66 2.75 -7.41
CA GLN A 16 -8.24 3.76 -8.39
C GLN A 16 -6.76 4.13 -8.26
N TRP A 17 -6.26 4.24 -7.03
CA TRP A 17 -4.84 4.47 -6.79
C TRP A 17 -3.98 3.30 -7.30
N ILE A 18 -4.37 2.05 -7.01
CA ILE A 18 -3.66 0.87 -7.54
C ILE A 18 -3.63 0.90 -9.07
N GLU A 19 -4.78 1.12 -9.71
CA GLU A 19 -4.91 1.08 -11.17
C GLU A 19 -4.18 2.23 -11.87
N ARG A 20 -4.28 3.44 -11.35
CA ARG A 20 -3.75 4.65 -11.99
C ARG A 20 -2.30 4.94 -11.63
N ALA A 21 -1.94 4.78 -10.36
CA ALA A 21 -0.61 5.09 -9.87
C ALA A 21 0.29 3.85 -9.87
N VAL A 22 -0.04 2.85 -9.07
CA VAL A 22 0.83 1.68 -8.88
C VAL A 22 1.06 0.93 -10.19
N ILE A 23 -0.01 0.63 -10.92
CA ILE A 23 0.03 -0.07 -12.20
C ILE A 23 0.21 0.92 -13.36
N GLY A 24 -0.58 1.98 -13.39
CA GLY A 24 -0.60 2.94 -14.49
C GLY A 24 0.73 3.67 -14.71
N LEU A 25 1.41 4.07 -13.64
CA LEU A 25 2.76 4.64 -13.68
C LEU A 25 3.86 3.57 -13.60
N ASN A 26 3.47 2.30 -13.48
CA ASN A 26 4.40 1.17 -13.31
C ASN A 26 5.37 1.36 -12.13
N LEU A 27 4.86 1.89 -11.02
CA LEU A 27 5.65 2.07 -9.79
C LEU A 27 6.04 0.72 -9.17
N CYS A 28 5.18 -0.29 -9.34
CA CYS A 28 5.48 -1.69 -9.01
C CYS A 28 5.22 -2.57 -10.23
N PRO A 29 6.27 -3.06 -10.90
CA PRO A 29 6.11 -3.86 -12.13
C PRO A 29 5.45 -5.22 -11.89
N PHE A 30 5.31 -5.64 -10.64
CA PHE A 30 4.74 -6.95 -10.26
C PHE A 30 3.24 -6.87 -9.93
N ALA A 31 2.74 -5.68 -9.58
CA ALA A 31 1.37 -5.48 -9.11
C ALA A 31 0.31 -5.87 -10.15
N LYS A 32 0.55 -5.59 -11.43
CA LYS A 32 -0.40 -5.86 -12.50
C LYS A 32 -0.77 -7.33 -12.60
N ALA A 33 0.18 -8.23 -12.47
CA ALA A 33 -0.04 -9.66 -12.65
C ALA A 33 -1.00 -10.24 -11.60
N VAL A 34 -0.80 -9.90 -10.34
CA VAL A 34 -1.67 -10.37 -9.24
C VAL A 34 -3.02 -9.65 -9.24
N TYR A 35 -3.05 -8.38 -9.65
CA TYR A 35 -4.28 -7.60 -9.73
C TYR A 35 -5.23 -8.13 -10.80
N VAL A 36 -4.74 -8.40 -12.00
CA VAL A 36 -5.53 -8.95 -13.13
C VAL A 36 -6.05 -10.37 -12.82
N LYS A 37 -5.31 -11.13 -12.01
CA LYS A 37 -5.73 -12.47 -11.57
C LYS A 37 -6.68 -12.43 -10.37
N GLU A 38 -7.08 -11.26 -9.91
CA GLU A 38 -7.96 -11.07 -8.74
C GLU A 38 -7.39 -11.67 -7.45
N GLN A 39 -6.08 -11.68 -7.31
CA GLN A 39 -5.35 -12.22 -6.15
C GLN A 39 -5.00 -11.16 -5.09
N VAL A 40 -5.53 -9.94 -5.25
CA VAL A 40 -5.37 -8.83 -4.30
C VAL A 40 -6.63 -8.71 -3.45
N ARG A 41 -6.48 -8.98 -2.14
CA ARG A 41 -7.56 -8.79 -1.18
C ARG A 41 -7.52 -7.36 -0.64
N LEU A 42 -8.61 -6.62 -0.77
CA LEU A 42 -8.79 -5.30 -0.15
C LEU A 42 -9.76 -5.42 1.03
N VAL A 43 -9.33 -4.96 2.20
CA VAL A 43 -10.11 -4.98 3.44
C VAL A 43 -10.29 -3.55 3.93
N LEU A 44 -11.55 -3.14 4.14
CA LEU A 44 -11.84 -1.90 4.84
C LEU A 44 -11.90 -2.18 6.34
N SER A 45 -11.02 -1.54 7.09
CA SER A 45 -11.02 -1.62 8.55
C SER A 45 -12.01 -0.62 9.14
N ASP A 46 -12.75 -1.05 10.14
CA ASP A 46 -13.56 -0.22 11.00
C ASP A 46 -12.87 0.08 12.36
N ALA A 47 -11.61 -0.31 12.49
CA ALA A 47 -10.82 -0.05 13.68
C ALA A 47 -10.69 1.46 13.95
N SER A 48 -10.97 1.86 15.17
CA SER A 48 -10.83 3.24 15.65
C SER A 48 -9.70 3.41 16.67
N THR A 49 -9.04 2.32 17.04
CA THR A 49 -7.90 2.30 17.95
C THR A 49 -6.75 1.48 17.36
N PRO A 50 -5.47 1.79 17.69
CA PRO A 50 -4.33 1.00 17.26
C PRO A 50 -4.41 -0.47 17.70
N GLU A 51 -4.95 -0.74 18.89
CA GLU A 51 -5.12 -2.10 19.42
C GLU A 51 -6.10 -2.91 18.56
N ALA A 52 -7.25 -2.34 18.20
CA ALA A 52 -8.21 -2.99 17.32
C ALA A 52 -7.63 -3.25 15.92
N LEU A 53 -6.84 -2.32 15.40
CA LEU A 53 -6.14 -2.51 14.12
C LEU A 53 -5.10 -3.64 14.22
N LEU A 54 -4.37 -3.73 15.34
CA LEU A 54 -3.39 -4.79 15.57
C LEU A 54 -4.04 -6.18 15.64
N GLU A 55 -5.19 -6.29 16.30
CA GLU A 55 -5.99 -7.53 16.32
C GLU A 55 -6.43 -7.93 14.90
N GLN A 56 -6.97 -7.00 14.14
CA GLN A 56 -7.36 -7.24 12.75
C GLN A 56 -6.16 -7.61 11.87
N LEU A 57 -5.02 -6.96 12.05
CA LEU A 57 -3.78 -7.32 11.35
C LEU A 57 -3.40 -8.77 11.62
N ALA A 58 -3.44 -9.22 12.88
CA ALA A 58 -3.13 -10.60 13.23
C ALA A 58 -4.09 -11.60 12.57
N GLU A 59 -5.38 -11.30 12.53
CA GLU A 59 -6.39 -12.12 11.83
C GLU A 59 -6.12 -12.21 10.34
N GLU A 60 -5.83 -11.10 9.68
CA GLU A 60 -5.53 -11.05 8.24
C GLU A 60 -4.19 -11.73 7.90
N LEU A 61 -3.19 -11.65 8.78
CA LEU A 61 -1.93 -12.40 8.62
C LEU A 61 -2.17 -13.91 8.66
N VAL A 62 -2.98 -14.38 9.61
CA VAL A 62 -3.35 -15.81 9.71
C VAL A 62 -4.15 -16.24 8.49
N LEU A 63 -5.12 -15.44 8.05
CA LEU A 63 -5.92 -15.72 6.87
C LEU A 63 -5.04 -15.81 5.60
N LEU A 64 -4.10 -14.89 5.43
CA LEU A 64 -3.19 -14.89 4.29
C LEU A 64 -2.27 -16.11 4.32
N ARG A 65 -1.72 -16.48 5.48
CA ARG A 65 -0.91 -17.70 5.67
C ARG A 65 -1.67 -18.96 5.24
N ASP A 66 -2.93 -19.07 5.65
CA ASP A 66 -3.75 -20.27 5.48
C ASP A 66 -4.46 -20.35 4.12
N THR A 67 -4.37 -19.28 3.31
CA THR A 67 -4.96 -19.21 1.98
C THR A 67 -3.90 -19.44 0.91
N PRO A 68 -4.14 -20.27 -0.12
CA PRO A 68 -3.21 -20.44 -1.24
C PRO A 68 -2.97 -19.12 -2.00
N ALA A 69 -1.73 -18.91 -2.45
CA ALA A 69 -1.34 -17.70 -3.19
C ALA A 69 -2.13 -17.49 -4.49
N GLU A 70 -2.60 -18.58 -5.09
CA GLU A 70 -3.43 -18.56 -6.30
C GLU A 70 -4.82 -17.96 -6.04
N GLN A 71 -5.25 -17.88 -4.78
CA GLN A 71 -6.51 -17.25 -4.36
C GLN A 71 -6.25 -15.85 -3.82
N ILE A 72 -5.31 -15.71 -2.88
CA ILE A 72 -4.90 -14.42 -2.31
C ILE A 72 -3.37 -14.39 -2.24
N ASP A 73 -2.76 -13.61 -3.12
CA ASP A 73 -1.31 -13.40 -3.10
C ASP A 73 -0.92 -12.32 -2.09
N THR A 74 -1.75 -11.28 -1.97
CA THR A 74 -1.48 -10.13 -1.10
C THR A 74 -2.77 -9.54 -0.54
N THR A 75 -2.66 -8.88 0.62
CA THR A 75 -3.77 -8.21 1.30
C THR A 75 -3.42 -6.75 1.62
N LEU A 76 -4.33 -5.83 1.35
CA LEU A 76 -4.25 -4.44 1.79
C LEU A 76 -5.36 -4.17 2.81
N ILE A 77 -4.99 -3.75 4.02
CA ILE A 77 -5.91 -3.30 5.06
C ILE A 77 -5.95 -1.77 5.01
N VAL A 78 -7.07 -1.23 4.54
CA VAL A 78 -7.32 0.21 4.47
C VAL A 78 -8.01 0.64 5.76
N HIS A 79 -7.36 1.54 6.55
CA HIS A 79 -7.85 1.93 7.88
C HIS A 79 -8.01 3.46 8.01
N PRO A 80 -9.13 4.02 7.49
CA PRO A 80 -9.31 5.46 7.35
C PRO A 80 -9.48 6.19 8.68
N ASP A 81 -9.86 5.50 9.75
CA ASP A 81 -10.29 6.12 11.03
C ASP A 81 -9.24 5.97 12.16
N VAL A 82 -8.09 5.34 11.88
CA VAL A 82 -7.03 5.13 12.86
C VAL A 82 -5.65 5.36 12.25
N LEU A 83 -4.72 5.89 13.04
CA LEU A 83 -3.36 6.19 12.61
C LEU A 83 -3.31 7.14 11.40
N THR A 84 -4.15 8.17 11.43
CA THR A 84 -4.23 9.19 10.38
C THR A 84 -3.06 10.15 10.41
N ASP A 85 -2.39 10.32 11.56
CA ASP A 85 -1.08 10.97 11.66
C ASP A 85 0.02 10.02 11.21
N PHE A 86 0.95 10.52 10.38
CA PHE A 86 2.01 9.67 9.82
C PHE A 86 3.02 9.20 10.86
N LEU A 87 3.36 10.01 11.85
CA LEU A 87 4.32 9.62 12.89
C LEU A 87 3.73 8.52 13.78
N ASP A 88 2.48 8.65 14.20
CA ASP A 88 1.76 7.61 14.94
C ASP A 88 1.67 6.31 14.14
N TYR A 89 1.40 6.42 12.84
CA TYR A 89 1.39 5.29 11.91
C TYR A 89 2.77 4.63 11.80
N ASN A 90 3.82 5.43 11.65
CA ASN A 90 5.19 4.94 11.54
C ASN A 90 5.63 4.20 12.82
N ASP A 91 5.30 4.74 14.00
CA ASP A 91 5.60 4.09 15.28
C ASP A 91 4.82 2.76 15.45
N PHE A 92 3.60 2.67 14.90
CA PHE A 92 2.80 1.44 14.91
C PHE A 92 3.46 0.31 14.09
N LEU A 93 4.29 0.59 13.10
CA LEU A 93 4.92 -0.43 12.28
C LEU A 93 5.79 -1.39 13.08
N ASP A 94 6.40 -0.95 14.17
CA ASP A 94 7.13 -1.83 15.10
C ASP A 94 6.18 -2.87 15.74
N ASN A 95 4.95 -2.48 16.05
CA ASN A 95 3.93 -3.41 16.56
C ASN A 95 3.46 -4.37 15.47
N ALA A 96 3.37 -3.91 14.22
CA ALA A 96 3.02 -4.76 13.09
C ALA A 96 4.10 -5.85 12.86
N ASP A 97 5.36 -5.47 12.90
CA ASP A 97 6.48 -6.41 12.77
C ASP A 97 6.53 -7.39 13.95
N ALA A 98 6.28 -6.91 15.18
CA ALA A 98 6.18 -7.76 16.35
C ALA A 98 5.02 -8.78 16.25
N ALA A 99 3.90 -8.43 15.61
CA ALA A 99 2.80 -9.36 15.36
C ALA A 99 3.20 -10.46 14.37
N VAL A 100 3.95 -10.13 13.32
CA VAL A 100 4.50 -11.12 12.38
C VAL A 100 5.39 -12.12 13.12
N ASP A 101 6.28 -11.62 13.97
CA ASP A 101 7.19 -12.49 14.78
C ASP A 101 6.43 -13.32 15.79
N ALA A 102 5.45 -12.75 16.49
CA ALA A 102 4.64 -13.47 17.49
C ALA A 102 3.81 -14.62 16.90
N LEU A 103 3.48 -14.53 15.61
CA LEU A 103 2.76 -15.56 14.87
C LEU A 103 3.70 -16.58 14.16
N ASP A 104 5.00 -16.51 14.41
CA ASP A 104 6.03 -17.31 13.73
C ASP A 104 6.00 -17.15 12.19
N LEU A 105 5.69 -15.96 11.71
CA LEU A 105 5.59 -15.65 10.28
C LEU A 105 6.81 -14.91 9.72
N GLY A 106 7.84 -14.68 10.54
CA GLY A 106 9.12 -14.13 10.08
C GLY A 106 9.71 -14.99 8.95
N GLY A 107 10.06 -14.34 7.83
CA GLY A 107 10.51 -15.04 6.61
C GLY A 107 9.39 -15.67 5.77
N VAL A 108 8.13 -15.58 6.18
CA VAL A 108 6.96 -16.08 5.46
C VAL A 108 6.10 -14.94 4.94
N LEU A 109 5.76 -13.99 5.81
CA LEU A 109 4.99 -12.79 5.49
C LEU A 109 5.72 -11.55 5.99
N GLN A 110 5.47 -10.42 5.32
CA GLN A 110 5.94 -9.10 5.73
C GLN A 110 4.84 -8.07 5.61
N VAL A 111 4.96 -6.96 6.34
CA VAL A 111 4.05 -5.81 6.26
C VAL A 111 4.80 -4.64 5.63
N ALA A 112 4.29 -4.16 4.50
CA ALA A 112 4.73 -2.91 3.88
C ALA A 112 3.77 -1.77 4.24
N SER A 113 4.24 -0.53 4.09
CA SER A 113 3.56 0.66 4.59
C SER A 113 3.20 1.63 3.47
N PHE A 114 1.95 2.12 3.51
CA PHE A 114 1.45 3.20 2.69
C PHE A 114 0.64 4.17 3.56
N HIS A 115 0.81 5.46 3.33
CA HIS A 115 0.11 6.49 4.08
C HIS A 115 -0.06 7.74 3.22
N PRO A 116 -1.16 8.53 3.36
CA PRO A 116 -1.32 9.78 2.60
C PRO A 116 -0.18 10.78 2.76
N ASP A 117 0.43 10.83 3.94
CA ASP A 117 1.52 11.74 4.29
C ASP A 117 2.88 11.03 4.42
N TYR A 118 3.05 9.91 3.74
CA TYR A 118 4.29 9.13 3.80
C TYR A 118 5.51 9.99 3.49
N GLN A 119 6.54 9.87 4.32
CA GLN A 119 7.81 10.57 4.17
C GLN A 119 8.96 9.61 4.45
N PHE A 120 9.85 9.44 3.48
CA PHE A 120 11.07 8.66 3.68
C PHE A 120 12.02 9.39 4.64
N ALA A 121 12.77 8.60 5.42
CA ALA A 121 13.80 9.13 6.32
C ALA A 121 14.81 9.97 5.53
N GLY A 122 15.03 11.21 5.99
CA GLY A 122 15.96 12.15 5.34
C GLY A 122 15.42 12.86 4.09
N ALA A 123 14.23 12.51 3.60
CA ALA A 123 13.58 13.23 2.51
C ALA A 123 12.81 14.46 3.01
N ALA A 124 12.70 15.49 2.18
CA ALA A 124 11.81 16.63 2.46
C ALA A 124 10.33 16.19 2.32
N VAL A 125 9.42 16.90 2.99
CA VAL A 125 7.97 16.59 2.95
C VAL A 125 7.42 16.64 1.53
N ASP A 126 7.90 17.57 0.71
CA ASP A 126 7.51 17.81 -0.67
C ASP A 126 8.35 17.02 -1.70
N ASP A 127 9.25 16.15 -1.24
CA ASP A 127 10.02 15.29 -2.13
C ASP A 127 9.10 14.31 -2.86
N VAL A 128 9.13 14.36 -4.19
CA VAL A 128 8.28 13.52 -5.05
C VAL A 128 8.56 12.01 -4.88
N ALA A 129 9.74 11.63 -4.40
CA ALA A 129 10.05 10.23 -4.08
C ALA A 129 9.09 9.65 -3.03
N ASN A 130 8.56 10.47 -2.12
CA ASN A 130 7.58 10.05 -1.11
C ASN A 130 6.29 9.51 -1.74
N PHE A 131 5.93 9.95 -2.96
CA PHE A 131 4.68 9.58 -3.62
C PHE A 131 4.60 8.09 -3.94
N THR A 132 5.72 7.39 -4.06
CA THR A 132 5.71 5.93 -4.27
C THR A 132 4.96 5.19 -3.18
N ASN A 133 4.96 5.72 -1.95
CA ASN A 133 4.32 5.12 -0.78
C ASN A 133 3.11 5.94 -0.28
N ARG A 134 2.67 6.95 -1.02
CA ARG A 134 1.46 7.73 -0.68
C ARG A 134 0.23 7.11 -1.28
N SER A 135 -0.59 6.56 -0.40
CA SER A 135 -1.93 6.01 -0.69
C SER A 135 -3.03 7.01 -0.33
N PRO A 136 -4.26 6.84 -0.82
CA PRO A 136 -5.39 7.72 -0.46
C PRO A 136 -5.74 7.71 1.03
N TYR A 137 -5.55 6.57 1.68
CA TYR A 137 -5.80 6.33 3.11
C TYR A 137 -4.66 5.55 3.74
N PRO A 138 -4.45 5.64 5.06
CA PRO A 138 -3.50 4.78 5.74
C PRO A 138 -3.78 3.32 5.43
N THR A 139 -2.76 2.58 5.04
CA THR A 139 -2.89 1.20 4.55
C THR A 139 -1.73 0.33 5.03
N LEU A 140 -2.04 -0.85 5.55
CA LEU A 140 -1.07 -1.90 5.82
C LEU A 140 -1.11 -2.91 4.66
N HIS A 141 0.03 -3.20 4.07
CA HIS A 141 0.15 -4.09 2.93
C HIS A 141 0.85 -5.39 3.33
N LEU A 142 0.12 -6.49 3.36
CA LEU A 142 0.62 -7.81 3.71
C LEU A 142 1.13 -8.52 2.46
N LEU A 143 2.38 -8.94 2.48
CA LEU A 143 3.09 -9.56 1.37
C LEU A 143 3.60 -10.95 1.76
N ARG A 144 3.63 -11.87 0.79
CA ARG A 144 4.34 -13.16 0.92
C ARG A 144 5.81 -12.96 0.55
N GLU A 145 6.71 -13.39 1.42
CA GLU A 145 8.16 -13.32 1.18
C GLU A 145 8.54 -14.09 -0.11
N ASP A 146 7.99 -15.27 -0.31
CA ASP A 146 8.21 -16.07 -1.53
C ASP A 146 7.78 -15.34 -2.81
N SER A 147 6.67 -14.59 -2.76
CA SER A 147 6.20 -13.81 -3.90
C SER A 147 7.13 -12.62 -4.19
N VAL A 148 7.61 -11.96 -3.13
CA VAL A 148 8.59 -10.87 -3.24
C VAL A 148 9.91 -11.40 -3.82
N GLU A 149 10.43 -12.51 -3.31
CA GLU A 149 11.67 -13.12 -3.80
C GLU A 149 11.58 -13.50 -5.28
N ARG A 150 10.47 -14.11 -5.71
CA ARG A 150 10.24 -14.44 -7.12
C ARG A 150 10.17 -13.18 -7.99
N ALA A 151 9.52 -12.14 -7.50
CA ALA A 151 9.41 -10.87 -8.21
C ALA A 151 10.77 -10.20 -8.38
N VAL A 152 11.58 -10.13 -7.32
CA VAL A 152 12.93 -9.56 -7.35
C VAL A 152 13.84 -10.39 -8.26
N ALA A 153 13.79 -11.73 -8.18
CA ALA A 153 14.57 -12.63 -9.02
C ALA A 153 14.25 -12.49 -10.53
N ALA A 154 13.00 -12.15 -10.86
CA ALA A 154 12.56 -11.90 -12.24
C ALA A 154 13.03 -10.54 -12.79
N PHE A 155 13.54 -9.65 -11.94
CA PHE A 155 14.01 -8.32 -12.32
C PHE A 155 15.52 -8.23 -12.09
N PRO A 156 16.34 -8.01 -13.16
CA PRO A 156 17.80 -8.13 -13.07
C PRO A 156 18.46 -7.13 -12.11
N ASP A 157 17.83 -5.96 -11.91
CA ASP A 157 18.37 -4.88 -11.08
C ASP A 157 17.21 -4.12 -10.38
N PRO A 158 16.95 -4.40 -9.10
CA PRO A 158 15.88 -3.69 -8.34
C PRO A 158 16.13 -2.18 -8.20
N ASP A 159 17.40 -1.72 -8.21
CA ASP A 159 17.72 -0.30 -8.07
C ASP A 159 17.22 0.50 -9.28
N VAL A 160 17.15 -0.11 -10.46
CA VAL A 160 16.56 0.49 -11.67
C VAL A 160 15.07 0.82 -11.48
N ILE A 161 14.35 0.03 -10.69
CA ILE A 161 12.93 0.32 -10.38
C ILE A 161 12.81 1.62 -9.61
N VAL A 162 13.62 1.78 -8.56
CA VAL A 162 13.63 2.97 -7.70
C VAL A 162 13.97 4.21 -8.54
N GLU A 163 15.03 4.16 -9.30
CA GLU A 163 15.48 5.29 -10.14
C GLU A 163 14.42 5.68 -11.17
N ARG A 164 13.82 4.70 -11.85
CA ARG A 164 12.76 4.93 -12.83
C ARG A 164 11.50 5.52 -12.17
N ASN A 165 11.15 5.09 -10.98
CA ASN A 165 10.02 5.64 -10.23
C ASN A 165 10.25 7.11 -9.90
N ILE A 166 11.43 7.47 -9.40
CA ILE A 166 11.80 8.86 -9.10
C ILE A 166 11.67 9.70 -10.38
N GLN A 167 12.28 9.28 -11.49
CA GLN A 167 12.20 10.00 -12.77
C GLN A 167 10.75 10.14 -13.28
N THR A 168 9.92 9.13 -13.09
CA THR A 168 8.51 9.18 -13.47
C THR A 168 7.75 10.20 -12.64
N LEU A 169 7.96 10.22 -11.33
CA LEU A 169 7.30 11.14 -10.40
C LEU A 169 7.81 12.58 -10.55
N GLU A 170 9.09 12.78 -10.83
CA GLU A 170 9.65 14.10 -11.15
C GLU A 170 9.01 14.70 -12.41
N ARG A 171 8.82 13.91 -13.46
CA ARG A 171 8.13 14.33 -14.68
C ARG A 171 6.66 14.63 -14.46
N LEU A 172 6.00 13.87 -13.59
CA LEU A 172 4.58 14.06 -13.27
C LEU A 172 4.37 15.30 -12.41
N GLY A 173 5.23 15.50 -11.41
CA GLY A 173 5.13 16.56 -10.42
C GLY A 173 3.93 16.40 -9.49
N GLN A 174 3.84 17.27 -8.48
CA GLN A 174 2.74 17.24 -7.51
C GLN A 174 1.38 17.46 -8.17
N ASP A 175 1.25 18.45 -9.04
CA ASP A 175 -0.01 18.75 -9.74
C ASP A 175 -0.49 17.58 -10.61
N GLY A 176 0.46 16.88 -11.25
CA GLY A 176 0.16 15.69 -12.04
C GLY A 176 -0.32 14.53 -11.18
N TRP A 177 0.30 14.33 -10.02
CA TRP A 177 -0.10 13.33 -9.04
C TRP A 177 -1.51 13.58 -8.52
N GLU A 178 -1.81 14.80 -8.10
CA GLU A 178 -3.14 15.17 -7.62
C GLU A 178 -4.22 14.98 -8.69
N ARG A 179 -3.94 15.40 -9.94
CA ARG A 179 -4.86 15.14 -11.06
C ARG A 179 -5.08 13.67 -11.35
N LEU A 180 -4.03 12.86 -11.25
CA LEU A 180 -4.11 11.41 -11.47
C LEU A 180 -5.08 10.73 -10.50
N LEU A 181 -5.05 11.13 -9.23
CA LEU A 181 -5.90 10.56 -8.18
C LEU A 181 -7.30 11.15 -8.17
N SER A 182 -7.47 12.42 -8.57
CA SER A 182 -8.76 13.12 -8.57
C SER A 182 -9.60 12.90 -9.81
N ALA A 183 -9.02 12.40 -10.92
CA ALA A 183 -9.75 12.21 -12.16
C ALA A 183 -10.90 11.19 -11.98
N SER A 184 -12.13 11.67 -12.02
CA SER A 184 -13.32 10.82 -12.08
C SER A 184 -13.31 10.05 -13.40
N GLN A 185 -13.70 8.77 -13.36
CA GLN A 185 -13.95 8.02 -14.59
C GLN A 185 -15.16 8.66 -15.29
N HIS A 186 -14.99 9.06 -16.53
CA HIS A 186 -16.08 9.30 -17.47
C HIS A 186 -16.39 8.01 -18.21
#